data_065bd692876181bb7277e66b1ea5d252
#
_entry.id   065bd692876181bb7277e66b1ea5d252
#
_cell.length_a   1.000
_cell.length_b   1.000
_cell.length_c   1.000
_cell.angle_alpha   90.00
_cell.angle_beta   90.00
_cell.angle_gamma   90.00
#
_symmetry.space_group_name_H-M   'P 1'
#
loop_
_entity.id
_entity.type
_entity.pdbx_description
1 polymer ?
#
loop_
_entity_poly.entity_id
_entity_poly.type
_entity_poly.pdbx_seq_one_letter_code
_entity_poly.pdbx_strand_id
1 'polypeptide(L)'
;MAKITVHPGGFIKRNYIDELGLTATELADALEVSESTLSRLIHEKIDLSPALAVKLSKVLGRSAESWMAMQANHTLARYQAELEQWTPTKQVTAEGLVAVKGGKSKARRKAAAKTATA
;
A
#
# COMPACT_ATOMS: atom_id res chain seq x y z
N MET A 1 -8.77 14.22 8.33
CA MET A 1 -9.76 13.34 7.72
C MET A 1 -9.09 12.26 6.88
N ALA A 2 -9.54 11.04 7.04
CA ALA A 2 -8.92 9.92 6.34
C ALA A 2 -9.25 9.98 4.84
N LYS A 3 -8.25 9.71 4.03
CA LYS A 3 -8.42 9.67 2.60
C LYS A 3 -8.97 8.31 2.19
N ILE A 4 -9.95 8.31 1.33
CA ILE A 4 -10.51 7.05 0.83
C ILE A 4 -9.62 6.55 -0.30
N THR A 5 -9.08 5.36 -0.14
CA THR A 5 -8.20 4.74 -1.12
C THR A 5 -8.67 3.33 -1.39
N VAL A 6 -8.16 2.77 -2.47
CA VAL A 6 -8.54 1.43 -2.91
C VAL A 6 -7.31 0.54 -2.94
N HIS A 7 -7.41 -0.61 -2.28
CA HIS A 7 -6.35 -1.61 -2.37
C HIS A 7 -6.43 -2.27 -3.75
N PRO A 8 -5.27 -2.50 -4.41
CA PRO A 8 -5.29 -3.13 -5.75
C PRO A 8 -6.04 -4.45 -5.78
N GLY A 9 -5.91 -5.25 -4.73
CA GLY A 9 -6.60 -6.54 -4.68
C GLY A 9 -8.10 -6.40 -4.69
N GLY A 10 -8.63 -5.47 -3.89
CA GLY A 10 -10.07 -5.20 -3.89
C GLY A 10 -10.54 -4.67 -5.22
N PHE A 11 -9.73 -3.82 -5.85
CA PHE A 11 -10.04 -3.29 -7.17
C PHE A 11 -10.14 -4.41 -8.20
N ILE A 12 -9.19 -5.35 -8.17
CA ILE A 12 -9.21 -6.50 -9.08
C ILE A 12 -10.46 -7.34 -8.85
N LYS A 13 -10.77 -7.59 -7.58
CA LYS A 13 -11.94 -8.42 -7.28
C LYS A 13 -13.21 -7.80 -7.81
N ARG A 14 -13.44 -6.52 -7.56
CA ARG A 14 -14.68 -5.86 -7.96
C ARG A 14 -14.78 -5.68 -9.47
N ASN A 15 -13.71 -5.26 -10.11
CA ASN A 15 -13.78 -4.82 -11.50
C ASN A 15 -13.46 -5.89 -12.52
N TYR A 16 -12.81 -6.95 -12.11
CA TYR A 16 -12.43 -8.02 -13.05
C TYR A 16 -13.05 -9.35 -12.69
N ILE A 17 -13.05 -9.72 -11.43
CA ILE A 17 -13.63 -10.99 -11.05
C ILE A 17 -15.15 -10.88 -10.97
N ASP A 18 -15.66 -9.97 -10.19
CA ASP A 18 -17.11 -9.86 -10.01
C ASP A 18 -17.79 -9.29 -11.25
N GLU A 19 -17.21 -8.25 -11.84
CA GLU A 19 -17.84 -7.55 -12.96
C GLU A 19 -17.75 -8.31 -14.25
N LEU A 20 -16.59 -8.89 -14.56
CA LEU A 20 -16.38 -9.59 -15.81
C LEU A 20 -16.62 -11.09 -15.74
N GLY A 21 -16.83 -11.60 -14.54
CA GLY A 21 -17.08 -13.02 -14.36
C GLY A 21 -15.85 -13.90 -14.46
N LEU A 22 -14.66 -13.33 -14.35
CA LEU A 22 -13.45 -14.13 -14.32
C LEU A 22 -13.36 -14.89 -13.01
N THR A 23 -12.80 -16.10 -13.06
CA THR A 23 -12.55 -16.84 -11.85
C THR A 23 -11.14 -16.50 -11.35
N ALA A 24 -10.95 -16.68 -10.04
CA ALA A 24 -9.62 -16.47 -9.47
C ALA A 24 -8.61 -17.43 -10.08
N THR A 25 -9.04 -18.65 -10.37
CA THR A 25 -8.18 -19.64 -11.00
C THR A 25 -7.70 -19.18 -12.38
N GLU A 26 -8.63 -18.68 -13.18
CA GLU A 26 -8.28 -18.18 -14.51
C GLU A 26 -7.30 -17.02 -14.45
N LEU A 27 -7.53 -16.11 -13.51
CA LEU A 27 -6.66 -14.94 -13.39
C LEU A 27 -5.29 -15.32 -12.86
N ALA A 28 -5.24 -16.21 -11.88
CA ALA A 28 -3.96 -16.68 -11.34
C ALA A 28 -3.14 -17.36 -12.44
N ASP A 29 -3.81 -18.15 -13.26
CA ASP A 29 -3.15 -18.83 -14.37
C ASP A 29 -2.59 -17.83 -15.38
N ALA A 30 -3.38 -16.82 -15.73
CA ALA A 30 -2.92 -15.79 -16.68
C ALA A 30 -1.74 -15.00 -16.11
N LEU A 31 -1.72 -14.77 -14.81
CA LEU A 31 -0.63 -14.04 -14.17
C LEU A 31 0.57 -14.93 -13.83
N GLU A 32 0.39 -16.24 -13.98
CA GLU A 32 1.42 -17.22 -13.63
C GLU A 32 1.85 -17.09 -12.19
N VAL A 33 0.85 -17.00 -11.31
CA VAL A 33 1.07 -17.00 -9.86
C VAL A 33 0.18 -18.09 -9.25
N SER A 34 0.48 -18.48 -8.03
CA SER A 34 -0.34 -19.48 -7.37
C SER A 34 -1.71 -18.90 -7.03
N GLU A 35 -2.72 -19.78 -6.95
CA GLU A 35 -4.04 -19.33 -6.55
C GLU A 35 -4.02 -18.75 -5.15
N SER A 36 -3.20 -19.29 -4.27
CA SER A 36 -3.12 -18.75 -2.91
C SER A 36 -2.52 -17.35 -2.89
N THR A 37 -1.55 -17.08 -3.75
CA THR A 37 -1.00 -15.73 -3.86
C THR A 37 -2.05 -14.75 -4.34
N LEU A 38 -2.79 -15.11 -5.39
CA LEU A 38 -3.84 -14.25 -5.89
C LEU A 38 -4.95 -14.07 -4.87
N SER A 39 -5.31 -15.16 -4.19
CA SER A 39 -6.34 -15.10 -3.15
C SER A 39 -5.97 -14.10 -2.05
N ARG A 40 -4.73 -14.16 -1.60
CA ARG A 40 -4.28 -13.21 -0.58
C ARG A 40 -4.32 -11.78 -1.09
N LEU A 41 -3.97 -11.58 -2.34
CA LEU A 41 -4.00 -10.23 -2.92
C LEU A 41 -5.42 -9.69 -3.01
N ILE A 42 -6.35 -10.47 -3.57
CA ILE A 42 -7.72 -9.98 -3.75
C ILE A 42 -8.48 -9.85 -2.43
N HIS A 43 -8.02 -10.51 -1.39
CA HIS A 43 -8.58 -10.33 -0.04
C HIS A 43 -7.77 -9.33 0.78
N GLU A 44 -6.87 -8.62 0.13
CA GLU A 44 -6.09 -7.52 0.73
C GLU A 44 -5.22 -7.99 1.90
N LYS A 45 -4.76 -9.24 1.83
CA LYS A 45 -3.88 -9.79 2.86
C LYS A 45 -2.41 -9.54 2.59
N ILE A 46 -2.06 -9.22 1.35
CA ILE A 46 -0.69 -8.88 0.97
C ILE A 46 -0.70 -7.61 0.12
N ASP A 47 0.44 -6.96 0.09
CA ASP A 47 0.62 -5.79 -0.74
C ASP A 47 1.02 -6.20 -2.15
N LEU A 48 0.73 -5.34 -3.11
CA LEU A 48 1.11 -5.58 -4.49
C LEU A 48 2.60 -5.32 -4.67
N SER A 49 3.30 -6.30 -5.23
CA SER A 49 4.72 -6.15 -5.51
C SER A 49 4.94 -5.54 -6.89
N PRO A 50 6.11 -4.93 -7.14
CA PRO A 50 6.39 -4.39 -8.47
C PRO A 50 6.35 -5.46 -9.55
N ALA A 51 6.86 -6.66 -9.26
CA ALA A 51 6.84 -7.73 -10.25
C ALA A 51 5.41 -8.08 -10.65
N LEU A 52 4.52 -8.18 -9.66
CA LEU A 52 3.13 -8.50 -9.94
C LEU A 52 2.43 -7.34 -10.64
N ALA A 53 2.80 -6.11 -10.32
CA ALA A 53 2.25 -4.94 -11.00
C ALA A 53 2.57 -4.97 -12.50
N VAL A 54 3.79 -5.39 -12.86
CA VAL A 54 4.15 -5.51 -14.27
C VAL A 54 3.30 -6.59 -14.94
N LYS A 55 3.12 -7.72 -14.27
CA LYS A 55 2.26 -8.79 -14.81
C LYS A 55 0.83 -8.30 -14.99
N LEU A 56 0.31 -7.59 -14.00
CA LEU A 56 -1.05 -7.06 -14.10
C LEU A 56 -1.19 -6.08 -15.26
N SER A 57 -0.16 -5.28 -15.52
CA SER A 57 -0.22 -4.33 -16.62
C SER A 57 -0.36 -5.04 -17.96
N LYS A 58 0.25 -6.21 -18.08
CA LYS A 58 0.20 -6.96 -19.32
C LYS A 58 -1.09 -7.78 -19.47
N VAL A 59 -1.65 -8.23 -18.38
CA VAL A 59 -2.84 -9.06 -18.41
C VAL A 59 -4.12 -8.21 -18.36
N LEU A 60 -4.17 -7.20 -17.51
CA LEU A 60 -5.37 -6.39 -17.29
C LEU A 60 -5.33 -5.03 -17.98
N GLY A 61 -4.17 -4.58 -18.42
CA GLY A 61 -4.09 -3.41 -19.27
C GLY A 61 -3.77 -2.07 -18.61
N ARG A 62 -3.91 -1.93 -17.30
CA ARG A 62 -3.51 -0.68 -16.64
C ARG A 62 -1.99 -0.68 -16.52
N SER A 63 -1.38 0.52 -16.50
CA SER A 63 0.07 0.58 -16.39
C SER A 63 0.56 0.06 -15.04
N ALA A 64 1.78 -0.47 -15.01
CA ALA A 64 2.38 -0.93 -13.75
C ALA A 64 2.48 0.21 -12.76
N GLU A 65 2.80 1.42 -13.24
CA GLU A 65 2.85 2.60 -12.39
C GLU A 65 1.50 2.89 -11.75
N SER A 66 0.45 2.73 -12.52
CA SER A 66 -0.90 2.95 -12.01
C SER A 66 -1.24 1.94 -10.91
N TRP A 67 -0.90 0.67 -11.12
CA TRP A 67 -1.13 -0.35 -10.09
C TRP A 67 -0.34 -0.05 -8.83
N MET A 68 0.92 0.33 -8.96
CA MET A 68 1.75 0.63 -7.81
C MET A 68 1.31 1.90 -7.10
N ALA A 69 0.83 2.89 -7.86
CA ALA A 69 0.31 4.12 -7.25
C ALA A 69 -0.91 3.81 -6.38
N MET A 70 -1.77 2.91 -6.87
CA MET A 70 -2.94 2.49 -6.09
C MET A 70 -2.52 1.86 -4.77
N GLN A 71 -1.53 0.96 -4.82
CA GLN A 71 -1.02 0.34 -3.60
C GLN A 71 -0.37 1.37 -2.68
N ALA A 72 0.47 2.24 -3.24
CA ALA A 72 1.18 3.23 -2.43
C ALA A 72 0.20 4.18 -1.74
N ASN A 73 -0.82 4.63 -2.46
CA ASN A 73 -1.81 5.52 -1.87
C ASN A 73 -2.56 4.85 -0.73
N HIS A 74 -2.91 3.59 -0.91
CA HIS A 74 -3.61 2.84 0.13
C HIS A 74 -2.73 2.66 1.37
N THR A 75 -1.48 2.25 1.15
CA THR A 75 -0.54 2.04 2.25
C THR A 75 -0.24 3.35 2.97
N LEU A 76 -0.01 4.42 2.20
CA LEU A 76 0.32 5.71 2.79
C LEU A 76 -0.82 6.25 3.63
N ALA A 77 -2.06 6.12 3.14
CA ALA A 77 -3.22 6.61 3.89
C ALA A 77 -3.34 5.90 5.23
N ARG A 78 -3.05 4.59 5.24
CA ARG A 78 -3.11 3.82 6.48
C ARG A 78 -2.09 4.34 7.50
N TYR A 79 -0.86 4.54 7.06
CA TYR A 79 0.18 5.02 7.96
C TYR A 79 -0.02 6.47 8.36
N GLN A 80 -0.56 7.29 7.47
CA GLN A 80 -0.89 8.66 7.82
C GLN A 80 -1.93 8.69 8.94
N ALA A 81 -2.91 7.79 8.88
CA ALA A 81 -3.90 7.69 9.94
C ALA A 81 -3.29 7.20 11.25
N GLU A 82 -2.42 6.18 11.16
CA GLU A 82 -1.77 5.64 12.36
C GLU A 82 -0.87 6.65 13.04
N LEU A 83 -0.22 7.49 12.25
CA LEU A 83 0.74 8.45 12.78
C LEU A 83 0.17 9.87 12.88
N GLU A 84 -1.13 9.99 12.81
CA GLU A 84 -1.77 11.31 12.82
C GLU A 84 -1.42 12.10 14.07
N GLN A 85 -1.29 11.42 15.20
CA GLN A 85 -0.97 12.08 16.47
C GLN A 85 0.52 12.18 16.74
N TRP A 86 1.33 11.62 15.87
CA TRP A 86 2.77 11.66 16.06
C TRP A 86 3.35 12.98 15.58
N THR A 87 4.17 13.59 16.42
CA THR A 87 4.94 14.77 16.01
C THR A 87 6.39 14.55 16.42
N PRO A 88 7.34 15.01 15.61
CA PRO A 88 8.74 14.79 15.93
C PRO A 88 9.20 15.71 17.05
N THR A 89 10.21 15.27 17.77
CA THR A 89 10.85 16.13 18.75
C THR A 89 11.97 16.96 18.12
N LYS A 90 12.42 16.58 16.92
CA LYS A 90 13.46 17.31 16.21
C LYS A 90 13.15 17.34 14.73
N GLN A 91 13.59 18.40 14.08
CA GLN A 91 13.42 18.54 12.62
C GLN A 91 14.71 19.06 12.04
N VAL A 92 14.92 18.73 10.76
CA VAL A 92 16.07 19.25 10.02
C VAL A 92 15.67 20.56 9.35
N THR A 93 16.44 21.59 9.61
CA THR A 93 16.23 22.90 8.99
C THR A 93 17.54 23.33 8.32
N ALA A 94 17.56 24.55 7.76
CA ALA A 94 18.78 25.07 7.18
C ALA A 94 19.92 25.15 8.20
N GLU A 95 19.58 25.29 9.48
CA GLU A 95 20.57 25.34 10.54
C GLU A 95 20.96 23.98 11.08
N GLY A 96 20.36 22.91 10.53
CA GLY A 96 20.62 21.57 10.97
C GLY A 96 19.47 20.98 11.74
N LEU A 97 19.78 20.09 12.66
CA LEU A 97 18.77 19.40 13.44
C LEU A 97 18.38 20.24 14.64
N VAL A 98 17.10 20.61 14.73
CA VAL A 98 16.62 21.50 15.79
C VAL A 98 15.46 20.84 16.52
N ALA A 99 15.29 21.21 17.80
CA ALA A 99 14.19 20.70 18.60
C ALA A 99 12.88 21.29 18.14
N VAL A 100 11.83 20.45 18.14
CA VAL A 100 10.48 20.87 17.80
C VAL A 100 9.71 21.06 19.09
N LYS A 101 9.19 22.27 19.28
CA LYS A 101 8.42 22.56 20.48
C LYS A 101 7.12 21.77 20.46
N GLY A 102 6.85 21.11 21.58
CA GLY A 102 5.61 20.36 21.69
C GLY A 102 5.61 18.99 21.03
N GLY A 103 6.80 18.53 20.60
CA GLY A 103 6.88 17.20 20.00
C GLY A 103 6.43 16.11 20.97
N LYS A 104 5.69 15.15 20.47
CA LYS A 104 5.13 14.08 21.29
C LYS A 104 5.37 12.72 20.66
N SER A 105 6.61 12.38 20.45
CA SER A 105 6.95 11.12 19.82
C SER A 105 7.22 9.99 20.82
N LYS A 106 7.25 10.30 22.09
CA LYS A 106 7.68 9.35 23.10
C LYS A 106 6.88 8.07 23.10
N ALA A 107 5.57 8.18 23.12
CA ALA A 107 4.71 7.01 23.20
C ALA A 107 4.77 6.16 21.93
N ARG A 108 5.24 6.73 20.84
CA ARG A 108 5.27 6.05 19.56
C ARG A 108 6.66 5.78 19.06
N ARG A 109 7.64 5.94 19.91
CA ARG A 109 9.03 5.82 19.51
C ARG A 109 9.36 4.49 18.86
N LYS A 110 8.83 3.40 19.40
CA LYS A 110 9.08 2.09 18.82
C LYS A 110 8.54 1.96 17.41
N ALA A 111 7.31 2.37 17.22
CA ALA A 111 6.70 2.28 15.89
C ALA A 111 7.44 3.15 14.89
N ALA A 112 7.84 4.34 15.29
CA ALA A 112 8.58 5.25 14.43
C ALA A 112 9.94 4.66 14.06
N ALA A 113 10.61 4.02 15.00
CA ALA A 113 11.92 3.42 14.73
C ALA A 113 11.80 2.28 13.73
N LYS A 114 10.78 1.45 13.85
CA LYS A 114 10.55 0.37 12.90
C LYS A 114 10.27 0.91 11.51
N THR A 115 9.49 1.94 11.43
CA THR A 115 9.14 2.55 10.16
C THR A 115 10.37 3.13 9.49
N ALA A 116 11.22 3.76 10.26
CA ALA A 116 12.41 4.42 9.73
C ALA A 116 13.40 3.43 9.13
N THR A 117 13.39 2.18 9.56
CA THR A 117 14.32 1.19 9.06
C THR A 117 13.80 0.42 7.84
N ALA A 118 12.57 0.64 7.49
CA ALA A 118 11.95 -0.09 6.37
C ALA A 118 12.49 0.30 5.00
#